data_99927e3ab90776f9e48110369ce8755f
#
_entry.id   99927e3ab90776f9e48110369ce8755f
#
_cell.length_a   1.000
_cell.length_b   1.000
_cell.length_c   1.000
_cell.angle_alpha   90.00
_cell.angle_beta   90.00
_cell.angle_gamma   90.00
#
_symmetry.space_group_name_H-M   'P 1'
#
loop_
_entity.id
_entity.type
_entity.pdbx_description
1 polymer ?
#
loop_
_entity_poly.entity_id
_entity_poly.type
_entity_poly.pdbx_seq_one_letter_code
_entity_poly.pdbx_strand_id
1 'polypeptide(L)'
;MSKYKNKLTEVDGIVFHSKQEANYYSSLKWLKANNMIKSFELQPEFVLQDSFKKNGKTYRKITYKADFKVTDKEGKTEIIDIKGFSTPLFELKRKIFEKKFPDLSLKVIKYVKKYGGWITDDEYKR
;
A
#
# COMPACT_ATOMS: atom_id res chain seq x y z
N MET A 1 -0.13 -1.44 -24.67
CA MET A 1 -1.30 -1.15 -23.84
C MET A 1 -1.30 -2.02 -22.59
N SER A 2 -1.62 -1.42 -21.46
CA SER A 2 -1.65 -2.18 -20.22
C SER A 2 -2.79 -3.19 -20.22
N LYS A 3 -2.46 -4.42 -19.90
CA LYS A 3 -3.42 -5.51 -19.78
C LYS A 3 -4.47 -5.24 -18.69
N TYR A 4 -4.12 -4.46 -17.71
CA TYR A 4 -4.91 -4.26 -16.50
C TYR A 4 -5.74 -2.99 -16.52
N LYS A 5 -5.55 -2.18 -17.54
CA LYS A 5 -6.35 -0.97 -17.78
C LYS A 5 -6.52 -0.08 -16.55
N ASN A 6 -5.48 0.03 -15.74
CA ASN A 6 -5.50 0.97 -14.63
C ASN A 6 -5.57 2.39 -15.19
N LYS A 7 -6.57 3.14 -14.74
CA LYS A 7 -6.71 4.53 -15.16
C LYS A 7 -5.98 5.42 -14.19
N LEU A 8 -5.07 6.25 -14.72
CA LEU A 8 -4.48 7.31 -13.92
C LEU A 8 -5.60 8.27 -13.54
N THR A 9 -5.68 8.59 -12.26
CA THR A 9 -6.72 9.45 -11.73
C THR A 9 -6.06 10.55 -10.90
N GLU A 10 -6.42 11.79 -11.18
CA GLU A 10 -5.85 12.92 -10.45
C GLU A 10 -6.86 13.46 -9.43
N VAL A 11 -6.38 13.64 -8.19
CA VAL A 11 -7.14 14.27 -7.11
C VAL A 11 -6.20 15.17 -6.33
N ASP A 12 -6.59 16.42 -6.11
CA ASP A 12 -5.77 17.42 -5.39
C ASP A 12 -4.37 17.60 -5.99
N GLY A 13 -4.25 17.48 -7.33
CA GLY A 13 -2.97 17.60 -8.00
C GLY A 13 -2.08 16.38 -7.88
N ILE A 14 -2.57 15.30 -7.28
CA ILE A 14 -1.84 14.05 -7.11
C ILE A 14 -2.37 13.04 -8.12
N VAL A 15 -1.45 12.41 -8.86
CA VAL A 15 -1.83 11.39 -9.84
C VAL A 15 -1.73 10.01 -9.19
N PHE A 16 -2.85 9.30 -9.15
CA PHE A 16 -2.92 7.95 -8.60
C PHE A 16 -2.96 6.93 -9.75
N HIS A 17 -2.40 5.76 -9.51
CA HIS A 17 -2.32 4.71 -10.54
C HIS A 17 -3.64 4.00 -10.77
N SER A 18 -4.61 4.18 -9.89
CA SER A 18 -5.93 3.59 -10.08
C SER A 18 -7.00 4.46 -9.44
N LYS A 19 -8.24 4.26 -9.91
CA LYS A 19 -9.38 4.97 -9.35
C LYS A 19 -9.62 4.56 -7.90
N GLN A 20 -9.36 3.30 -7.57
CA GLN A 20 -9.52 2.83 -6.19
C GLN A 20 -8.54 3.51 -5.23
N GLU A 21 -7.29 3.70 -5.66
CA GLU A 21 -6.33 4.43 -4.85
C GLU A 21 -6.78 5.86 -4.60
N ALA A 22 -7.26 6.54 -5.65
CA ALA A 22 -7.75 7.91 -5.53
C ALA A 22 -8.96 7.99 -4.60
N ASN A 23 -9.87 7.02 -4.69
CA ASN A 23 -11.04 6.97 -3.82
C ASN A 23 -10.64 6.74 -2.36
N TYR A 24 -9.67 5.88 -2.13
CA TYR A 24 -9.19 5.63 -0.77
C TYR A 24 -8.54 6.88 -0.18
N TYR A 25 -7.76 7.58 -0.98
CA TYR A 25 -7.16 8.85 -0.58
C TYR A 25 -8.24 9.85 -0.13
N SER A 26 -9.31 9.98 -0.92
CA SER A 26 -10.42 10.87 -0.58
C SER A 26 -11.09 10.45 0.73
N SER A 27 -11.23 9.15 0.96
CA SER A 27 -11.78 8.63 2.22
C SER A 27 -10.88 8.98 3.41
N LEU A 28 -9.56 8.87 3.24
CA LEU A 28 -8.61 9.20 4.30
C LEU A 28 -8.67 10.70 4.63
N LYS A 29 -8.81 11.55 3.62
CA LYS A 29 -8.96 12.98 3.84
C LYS A 29 -10.22 13.27 4.67
N TRP A 30 -11.32 12.61 4.36
CA TRP A 30 -12.56 12.77 5.09
C TRP A 30 -12.40 12.30 6.55
N LEU A 31 -11.80 11.13 6.73
CA LEU A 31 -11.56 10.59 8.07
C LEU A 31 -10.70 11.51 8.92
N LYS A 32 -9.65 12.07 8.31
CA LYS A 32 -8.77 13.00 9.02
C LYS A 32 -9.50 14.29 9.37
N ALA A 33 -10.27 14.84 8.44
CA ALA A 33 -11.03 16.07 8.67
C ALA A 33 -12.06 15.91 9.77
N ASN A 34 -12.58 14.71 9.96
CA ASN A 34 -13.56 14.41 10.99
C ASN A 34 -12.94 13.80 12.25
N ASN A 35 -11.62 13.89 12.39
CA ASN A 35 -10.88 13.42 13.55
C ASN A 35 -11.07 11.94 13.84
N MET A 36 -11.29 11.13 12.81
CA MET A 36 -11.43 9.68 12.95
C MET A 36 -10.11 8.96 12.81
N ILE A 37 -9.12 9.59 12.17
CA ILE A 37 -7.74 9.16 12.17
C ILE A 37 -6.86 10.35 12.51
N LYS A 38 -5.64 10.10 12.98
CA LYS A 38 -4.71 11.15 13.34
C LYS A 38 -4.03 11.74 12.12
N SER A 39 -3.52 10.89 11.22
CA SER A 39 -2.79 11.33 10.06
C SER A 39 -2.63 10.20 9.05
N PHE A 40 -2.18 10.54 7.85
CA PHE A 40 -1.79 9.55 6.86
C PHE A 40 -0.69 10.11 5.97
N GLU A 41 0.08 9.22 5.36
CA GLU A 41 1.13 9.56 4.43
C GLU A 41 0.93 8.78 3.14
N LEU A 42 1.36 9.39 2.02
CA LEU A 42 1.28 8.75 0.71
C LEU A 42 2.59 8.03 0.42
N GLN A 43 2.46 6.84 -0.15
CA GLN A 43 3.57 6.07 -0.69
C GLN A 43 4.78 5.94 0.25
N PRO A 44 4.56 5.37 1.45
CA PRO A 44 5.69 5.10 2.32
C PRO A 44 6.63 4.09 1.67
N GLU A 45 7.94 4.35 1.77
CA GLU A 45 8.94 3.47 1.18
C GLU A 45 9.75 2.78 2.26
N PHE A 46 9.98 1.49 2.09
CA PHE A 46 10.71 0.66 3.04
C PHE A 46 11.87 -0.02 2.34
N VAL A 47 13.06 0.05 2.94
CA VAL A 47 14.21 -0.67 2.42
C VAL A 47 14.15 -2.10 2.94
N LEU A 48 14.00 -3.05 2.03
CA LEU A 48 13.95 -4.47 2.38
C LEU A 48 15.34 -5.09 2.47
N GLN A 49 16.24 -4.63 1.63
CA GLN A 49 17.62 -5.10 1.59
C GLN A 49 18.52 -3.98 1.09
N ASP A 50 19.59 -3.70 1.82
CA ASP A 50 20.54 -2.67 1.42
C ASP A 50 21.33 -3.09 0.18
N SER A 51 21.87 -2.10 -0.55
CA SER A 51 22.75 -2.38 -1.65
C SER A 51 24.05 -3.02 -1.14
N PHE A 52 24.70 -3.80 -1.99
CA PHE A 52 25.96 -4.45 -1.63
C PHE A 52 26.79 -4.71 -2.88
N LYS A 53 28.06 -4.98 -2.67
CA LYS A 53 28.99 -5.35 -3.74
C LYS A 53 29.46 -6.78 -3.55
N LYS A 54 29.55 -7.50 -4.65
CA LYS A 54 30.08 -8.86 -4.65
C LYS A 54 30.73 -9.13 -5.99
N ASN A 55 31.94 -9.65 -5.97
CA ASN A 55 32.69 -9.97 -7.19
C ASN A 55 32.79 -8.78 -8.16
N GLY A 56 33.00 -7.58 -7.60
CA GLY A 56 33.15 -6.37 -8.40
C GLY A 56 31.86 -5.82 -8.96
N LYS A 57 30.71 -6.43 -8.65
CA LYS A 57 29.40 -6.00 -9.13
C LYS A 57 28.60 -5.38 -8.01
N THR A 58 27.93 -4.26 -8.32
CA THR A 58 27.05 -3.60 -7.36
C THR A 58 25.61 -4.11 -7.53
N TYR A 59 25.02 -4.58 -6.44
CA TYR A 59 23.63 -4.99 -6.39
C TYR A 59 22.85 -3.91 -5.66
N ARG A 60 21.86 -3.35 -6.33
CA ARG A 60 21.08 -2.23 -5.78
C ARG A 60 20.17 -2.70 -4.65
N LYS A 61 19.83 -1.74 -3.76
CA LYS A 61 18.90 -2.01 -2.68
C LYS A 61 17.55 -2.46 -3.23
N ILE A 62 16.85 -3.26 -2.45
CA ILE A 62 15.48 -3.67 -2.75
C ILE A 62 14.56 -2.88 -1.84
N THR A 63 13.56 -2.22 -2.42
CA THR A 63 12.61 -1.42 -1.65
C THR A 63 11.19 -1.90 -1.91
N TYR A 64 10.32 -1.60 -0.95
CA TYR A 64 8.89 -1.80 -1.09
C TYR A 64 8.21 -0.46 -0.84
N LYS A 65 7.37 -0.04 -1.78
CA LYS A 65 6.60 1.19 -1.67
C LYS A 65 5.13 0.82 -1.59
N ALA A 66 4.52 1.07 -0.44
CA ALA A 66 3.09 0.84 -0.27
C ALA A 66 2.30 2.07 -0.73
N ASP A 67 0.99 1.98 -0.72
CA ASP A 67 0.16 3.10 -1.15
C ASP A 67 -0.06 4.13 -0.06
N PHE A 68 -0.31 3.69 1.17
CA PHE A 68 -0.64 4.60 2.28
C PHE A 68 -0.08 4.09 3.60
N LYS A 69 0.23 5.05 4.48
CA LYS A 69 0.52 4.79 5.87
C LYS A 69 -0.51 5.55 6.68
N VAL A 70 -1.28 4.87 7.51
CA VAL A 70 -2.39 5.47 8.26
C VAL A 70 -2.12 5.32 9.76
N THR A 71 -2.21 6.43 10.48
CA THR A 71 -2.05 6.43 11.94
C THR A 71 -3.40 6.75 12.57
N ASP A 72 -3.89 5.85 13.43
CA ASP A 72 -5.17 6.08 14.10
C ASP A 72 -5.04 7.01 15.30
N LYS A 73 -6.14 7.23 15.99
CA LYS A 73 -6.17 8.18 17.12
C LYS A 73 -5.32 7.72 18.30
N GLU A 74 -5.14 6.44 18.45
CA GLU A 74 -4.33 5.86 19.52
C GLU A 74 -2.84 5.83 19.17
N GLY A 75 -2.49 6.28 17.96
CA GLY A 75 -1.10 6.26 17.51
C GLY A 75 -0.68 4.98 16.82
N LYS A 76 -1.61 4.05 16.63
CA LYS A 76 -1.31 2.79 15.94
C LYS A 76 -1.20 3.04 14.44
N THR A 77 -0.19 2.46 13.82
CA THR A 77 0.10 2.65 12.41
C THR A 77 -0.20 1.40 11.61
N GLU A 78 -0.87 1.59 10.47
CA GLU A 78 -1.11 0.52 9.50
C GLU A 78 -0.55 0.93 8.14
N ILE A 79 0.01 -0.04 7.44
CA ILE A 79 0.50 0.14 6.08
C ILE A 79 -0.56 -0.46 5.16
N ILE A 80 -1.02 0.32 4.18
CA ILE A 80 -2.14 -0.07 3.32
C ILE A 80 -1.65 -0.16 1.87
N ASP A 81 -1.98 -1.27 1.23
CA ASP A 81 -1.71 -1.46 -0.17
C ASP A 81 -3.01 -1.87 -0.86
N ILE A 82 -3.36 -1.15 -1.93
CA ILE A 82 -4.61 -1.38 -2.65
C ILE A 82 -4.29 -2.19 -3.90
N LYS A 83 -4.82 -3.41 -3.97
CA LYS A 83 -4.51 -4.32 -5.06
C LYS A 83 -5.74 -5.00 -5.59
N GLY A 84 -5.90 -4.95 -6.92
CA GLY A 84 -6.93 -5.74 -7.59
C GLY A 84 -6.55 -7.21 -7.61
N PHE A 85 -5.26 -7.50 -7.75
CA PHE A 85 -4.71 -8.83 -7.68
C PHE A 85 -3.22 -8.72 -7.34
N SER A 86 -2.65 -9.84 -6.90
CA SER A 86 -1.26 -9.87 -6.46
C SER A 86 -0.35 -10.45 -7.54
N THR A 87 0.92 -10.02 -7.52
CA THR A 87 1.96 -10.57 -8.40
C THR A 87 2.96 -11.36 -7.57
N PRO A 88 3.71 -12.29 -8.20
CA PRO A 88 4.76 -13.00 -7.47
C PRO A 88 5.80 -12.06 -6.85
N LEU A 89 6.15 -10.98 -7.54
CA LEU A 89 7.10 -10.01 -7.01
C LEU A 89 6.55 -9.34 -5.74
N PHE A 90 5.29 -8.95 -5.76
CA PHE A 90 4.68 -8.35 -4.59
C PHE A 90 4.67 -9.33 -3.41
N GLU A 91 4.29 -10.59 -3.65
CA GLU A 91 4.25 -11.58 -2.58
C GLU A 91 5.63 -11.84 -1.99
N LEU A 92 6.67 -11.81 -2.82
CA LEU A 92 8.04 -11.93 -2.33
C LEU A 92 8.40 -10.75 -1.42
N LYS A 93 8.14 -9.54 -1.89
CA LYS A 93 8.43 -8.34 -1.10
C LYS A 93 7.61 -8.31 0.19
N ARG A 94 6.37 -8.76 0.14
CA ARG A 94 5.50 -8.83 1.32
C ARG A 94 6.09 -9.74 2.39
N LYS A 95 6.57 -10.91 1.99
CA LYS A 95 7.19 -11.84 2.94
C LYS A 95 8.42 -11.23 3.61
N ILE A 96 9.25 -10.56 2.83
CA ILE A 96 10.45 -9.91 3.37
C ILE A 96 10.05 -8.78 4.31
N PHE A 97 9.06 -7.99 3.92
CA PHE A 97 8.55 -6.89 4.73
C PHE A 97 8.02 -7.40 6.08
N GLU A 98 7.21 -8.45 6.06
CA GLU A 98 6.62 -8.97 7.29
C GLU A 98 7.68 -9.43 8.28
N LYS A 99 8.74 -10.05 7.79
CA LYS A 99 9.82 -10.49 8.64
C LYS A 99 10.65 -9.34 9.17
N LYS A 100 10.93 -8.36 8.32
CA LYS A 100 11.81 -7.25 8.68
C LYS A 100 11.14 -6.22 9.58
N PHE A 101 9.84 -6.02 9.42
CA PHE A 101 9.07 -5.03 10.18
C PHE A 101 7.93 -5.68 10.95
N PRO A 102 8.26 -6.51 11.96
CA PRO A 102 7.21 -7.27 12.67
C PRO A 102 6.22 -6.39 13.42
N ASP A 103 6.61 -5.14 13.72
CA ASP A 103 5.74 -4.23 14.47
C ASP A 103 4.79 -3.43 13.58
N LEU A 104 4.94 -3.55 12.25
CA LEU A 104 4.07 -2.85 11.31
C LEU A 104 3.06 -3.83 10.74
N SER A 105 1.79 -3.40 10.69
CA SER A 105 0.72 -4.19 10.10
C SER A 105 0.56 -3.80 8.64
N LEU A 106 0.73 -4.75 7.73
CA LEU A 106 0.50 -4.53 6.31
C LEU A 106 -0.84 -5.13 5.93
N LYS A 107 -1.76 -4.29 5.46
CA LYS A 107 -3.06 -4.72 4.98
C LYS A 107 -3.15 -4.53 3.49
N VAL A 108 -3.42 -5.62 2.78
CA VAL A 108 -3.68 -5.58 1.34
C VAL A 108 -5.18 -5.60 1.18
N ILE A 109 -5.73 -4.52 0.61
CA ILE A 109 -7.18 -4.35 0.54
C ILE A 109 -7.62 -4.09 -0.90
N LYS A 110 -8.90 -4.35 -1.15
CA LYS A 110 -9.53 -3.95 -2.40
C LYS A 110 -10.99 -3.61 -2.13
N TYR A 111 -11.55 -2.78 -2.99
CA TYR A 111 -12.96 -2.43 -2.91
C TYR A 111 -13.77 -3.48 -3.66
N VAL A 112 -14.72 -4.08 -3.00
CA VAL A 112 -15.61 -5.06 -3.63
C VAL A 112 -17.03 -4.65 -3.31
N LYS A 113 -17.74 -4.17 -4.33
CA LYS A 113 -19.11 -3.68 -4.18
C LYS A 113 -20.02 -4.73 -3.59
N LYS A 114 -19.85 -5.98 -3.99
CA LYS A 114 -20.62 -7.11 -3.50
C LYS A 114 -20.57 -7.25 -1.98
N TYR A 115 -19.44 -6.90 -1.37
CA TYR A 115 -19.24 -6.99 0.08
C TYR A 115 -19.40 -5.65 0.79
N GLY A 116 -19.85 -4.64 0.06
CA GLY A 116 -20.15 -3.35 0.67
C GLY A 116 -18.95 -2.45 0.93
N GLY A 117 -17.79 -2.74 0.39
CA GLY A 117 -16.66 -1.84 0.56
C GLY A 117 -15.29 -2.50 0.55
N TRP A 118 -14.39 -1.96 1.37
CA TRP A 118 -13.01 -2.40 1.43
C TRP A 118 -12.87 -3.68 2.25
N ILE A 119 -12.23 -4.67 1.66
CA ILE A 119 -11.94 -5.93 2.36
C ILE A 119 -10.48 -6.29 2.17
N THR A 120 -9.95 -7.09 3.10
CA THR A 120 -8.58 -7.56 2.98
C THR A 120 -8.51 -8.71 1.98
N ASP A 121 -7.32 -8.97 1.45
CA ASP A 121 -7.14 -10.08 0.51
C ASP A 121 -7.41 -11.43 1.17
N ASP A 122 -7.12 -11.56 2.46
CA ASP A 122 -7.43 -12.79 3.20
C ASP A 122 -8.92 -13.04 3.30
N GLU A 123 -9.70 -11.98 3.54
CA GLU A 123 -11.16 -12.09 3.57
C GLU A 123 -11.73 -12.51 2.22
N TYR A 124 -11.18 -11.96 1.15
CA TYR A 124 -11.65 -12.25 -0.19
C TYR A 124 -11.42 -13.70 -0.61
N LYS A 125 -10.35 -14.30 -0.14
CA LYS A 125 -9.97 -15.66 -0.50
C LYS A 125 -10.76 -16.75 0.22
N ARG A 126 -11.54 -16.39 1.20
CA ARG A 126 -12.34 -17.35 1.96
C ARG A 126 -13.58 -17.82 1.22
#